data_1c5aadf55413c2c3c0ffc261e9f0511d
#
_entry.id   1c5aadf55413c2c3c0ffc261e9f0511d
#
_cell.length_a   1.000
_cell.length_b   1.000
_cell.length_c   1.000
_cell.angle_alpha   90.00
_cell.angle_beta   90.00
_cell.angle_gamma   90.00
#
_symmetry.space_group_name_H-M   'P 1'
#
loop_
_entity.id
_entity.type
_entity.pdbx_description
1 polymer ?
#
loop_
_entity_poly.entity_id
_entity_poly.type
_entity_poly.pdbx_seq_one_letter_code
_entity_poly.pdbx_strand_id
1 'polypeptide(L)'
;QLRGGYQTSLPGQDMAISDDQLAKLKEYYGFDKPLIESYFNWLGKILRGDLGNSYRYNEPVWDVIKDRFPISLYYGLVTLTFTYLICIPLAIVKAIKHKTVIDNVSSILIFTGYAIPGYALGSLLLLYFSVHLEWLPMGGFVSMSFEDKNFIGKILDLISHSVLPLICYLIGSFALVTLLLKNHLMDNLASDYIRTAIAKGVSFKQAVIKHAMRNSLIPIATTFGQNIVLIVSGSFLIESIFDIDGFGLLGLSAILDRDYPVVM
;
A
#
# COMPACT_ATOMS: atom_id res chain seq x y z
N GLN A 1 4.54 8.75 -31.59
CA GLN A 1 5.13 7.65 -30.79
C GLN A 1 4.84 6.26 -31.35
N LEU A 2 3.97 6.10 -32.34
CA LEU A 2 3.79 4.86 -33.10
C LEU A 2 4.89 4.61 -34.17
N ARG A 3 5.94 5.44 -34.22
CA ARG A 3 7.10 5.25 -35.08
C ARG A 3 8.26 4.48 -34.45
N GLY A 4 8.14 4.02 -33.23
CA GLY A 4 9.18 3.25 -32.51
C GLY A 4 8.83 1.78 -32.46
N GLY A 5 9.09 1.08 -33.54
CA GLY A 5 9.41 -0.32 -33.75
C GLY A 5 9.00 -1.33 -32.71
N TYR A 6 7.90 -2.05 -32.90
CA TYR A 6 7.86 -3.47 -32.55
C TYR A 6 8.41 -4.25 -33.74
N GLN A 7 9.73 -4.30 -33.86
CA GLN A 7 10.43 -5.36 -34.57
C GLN A 7 10.68 -6.51 -33.60
N THR A 8 9.67 -7.34 -33.35
CA THR A 8 9.92 -8.73 -33.02
C THR A 8 10.12 -9.44 -34.34
N SER A 9 11.30 -9.27 -34.90
CA SER A 9 11.73 -10.05 -36.07
C SER A 9 11.97 -11.49 -35.66
N LEU A 10 10.97 -12.34 -35.84
CA LEU A 10 11.23 -13.71 -36.23
C LEU A 10 11.86 -13.65 -37.64
N PRO A 11 12.96 -14.35 -37.91
CA PRO A 11 13.60 -14.31 -39.22
C PRO A 11 12.62 -14.86 -40.25
N GLY A 12 12.04 -13.97 -41.09
CA GLY A 12 11.28 -14.38 -42.26
C GLY A 12 9.92 -13.76 -42.53
N GLN A 13 9.36 -12.88 -41.66
CA GLN A 13 8.12 -12.18 -41.97
C GLN A 13 8.16 -10.73 -41.43
N ASP A 14 8.53 -9.80 -42.29
CA ASP A 14 8.15 -8.38 -42.13
C ASP A 14 6.64 -8.27 -42.34
N MET A 15 5.84 -8.51 -41.29
CA MET A 15 4.45 -8.07 -41.28
C MET A 15 4.43 -6.56 -41.01
N ALA A 16 4.75 -5.78 -42.02
CA ALA A 16 4.45 -4.37 -42.03
C ALA A 16 2.91 -4.26 -41.99
N ILE A 17 2.37 -3.72 -40.87
CA ILE A 17 0.95 -3.39 -40.77
C ILE A 17 0.62 -2.48 -41.94
N SER A 18 -0.36 -2.84 -42.79
CA SER A 18 -0.74 -2.01 -43.94
C SER A 18 -1.24 -0.67 -43.45
N ASP A 19 -1.03 0.40 -44.28
CA ASP A 19 -1.49 1.72 -43.92
C ASP A 19 -2.99 1.79 -43.65
N ASP A 20 -3.80 0.93 -44.26
CA ASP A 20 -5.24 0.80 -44.01
C ASP A 20 -5.53 0.16 -42.66
N GLN A 21 -4.76 -0.83 -42.26
CA GLN A 21 -4.85 -1.43 -40.91
C GLN A 21 -4.41 -0.46 -39.83
N LEU A 22 -3.37 0.34 -40.13
CA LEU A 22 -2.90 1.38 -39.21
C LEU A 22 -3.92 2.50 -39.06
N ALA A 23 -4.62 2.88 -40.13
CA ALA A 23 -5.69 3.88 -40.11
C ALA A 23 -6.88 3.38 -39.26
N LYS A 24 -7.32 2.12 -39.43
CA LYS A 24 -8.38 1.52 -38.63
C LYS A 24 -8.01 1.38 -37.16
N LEU A 25 -6.76 1.05 -36.87
CA LEU A 25 -6.24 1.02 -35.49
C LEU A 25 -6.23 2.42 -34.86
N LYS A 26 -5.83 3.44 -35.61
CA LYS A 26 -5.85 4.83 -35.13
C LYS A 26 -7.28 5.31 -34.83
N GLU A 27 -8.23 4.98 -35.70
CA GLU A 27 -9.65 5.29 -35.51
C GLU A 27 -10.21 4.53 -34.30
N TYR A 28 -9.93 3.23 -34.18
CA TYR A 28 -10.40 2.39 -33.05
C TYR A 28 -9.90 2.88 -31.70
N TYR A 29 -8.65 3.31 -31.62
CA TYR A 29 -8.05 3.86 -30.39
C TYR A 29 -8.22 5.38 -30.25
N GLY A 30 -8.89 6.05 -31.19
CA GLY A 30 -9.14 7.51 -31.14
C GLY A 30 -7.89 8.38 -31.29
N PHE A 31 -6.82 7.84 -31.91
CA PHE A 31 -5.58 8.59 -32.16
C PHE A 31 -5.66 9.46 -33.41
N ASP A 32 -6.77 9.47 -34.09
CA ASP A 32 -7.10 10.32 -35.26
C ASP A 32 -7.58 11.72 -34.85
N LYS A 33 -7.97 11.92 -33.58
CA LYS A 33 -8.56 13.17 -33.09
C LYS A 33 -7.54 14.10 -32.44
N PRO A 34 -7.80 15.43 -32.46
CA PRO A 34 -6.99 16.38 -31.69
C PRO A 34 -6.95 16.04 -30.21
N LEU A 35 -5.80 16.26 -29.55
CA LEU A 35 -5.59 15.92 -28.13
C LEU A 35 -6.69 16.48 -27.20
N ILE A 36 -7.12 17.73 -27.47
CA ILE A 36 -8.14 18.41 -26.64
C ILE A 36 -9.49 17.70 -26.77
N GLU A 37 -9.90 17.31 -27.97
CA GLU A 37 -11.14 16.59 -28.23
C GLU A 37 -11.10 15.20 -27.60
N SER A 38 -9.98 14.49 -27.77
CA SER A 38 -9.75 13.17 -27.15
C SER A 38 -9.83 13.24 -25.64
N TYR A 39 -9.27 14.29 -25.01
CA TYR A 39 -9.35 14.49 -23.57
C TYR A 39 -10.80 14.69 -23.08
N PHE A 40 -11.58 15.55 -23.73
CA PHE A 40 -12.99 15.76 -23.31
C PHE A 40 -13.86 14.54 -23.58
N ASN A 41 -13.61 13.79 -24.64
CA ASN A 41 -14.30 12.53 -24.91
C ASN A 41 -13.96 11.48 -23.84
N TRP A 42 -12.70 11.34 -23.49
CA TRP A 42 -12.25 10.47 -22.40
C TRP A 42 -12.86 10.89 -21.05
N LEU A 43 -12.80 12.16 -20.69
CA LEU A 43 -13.40 12.69 -19.47
C LEU A 43 -14.91 12.43 -19.42
N GLY A 44 -15.61 12.61 -20.56
CA GLY A 44 -17.04 12.30 -20.67
C GLY A 44 -17.37 10.82 -20.47
N LYS A 45 -16.49 9.90 -20.91
CA LYS A 45 -16.63 8.46 -20.65
C LYS A 45 -16.43 8.14 -19.16
N ILE A 46 -15.36 8.65 -18.56
CA ILE A 46 -15.07 8.47 -17.12
C ILE A 46 -16.23 8.96 -16.26
N LEU A 47 -16.78 10.14 -16.52
CA LEU A 47 -17.91 10.69 -15.78
C LEU A 47 -19.20 9.85 -15.90
N ARG A 48 -19.29 9.00 -16.92
CA ARG A 48 -20.38 8.01 -17.10
C ARG A 48 -20.05 6.64 -16.52
N GLY A 49 -18.85 6.47 -15.89
CA GLY A 49 -18.39 5.19 -15.35
C GLY A 49 -17.79 4.23 -16.39
N ASP A 50 -17.55 4.71 -17.62
CA ASP A 50 -16.89 3.93 -18.67
C ASP A 50 -15.38 4.21 -18.63
N LEU A 51 -14.61 3.29 -18.02
CA LEU A 51 -13.15 3.35 -17.93
C LEU A 51 -12.47 2.76 -19.17
N GLY A 52 -13.24 2.22 -20.14
CA GLY A 52 -12.74 1.53 -21.31
C GLY A 52 -12.29 0.10 -21.03
N ASN A 53 -11.61 -0.50 -22.01
CA ASN A 53 -11.09 -1.85 -21.92
C ASN A 53 -9.57 -1.85 -21.79
N SER A 54 -9.04 -2.72 -20.96
CA SER A 54 -7.63 -3.00 -20.86
C SER A 54 -7.09 -3.56 -22.16
N TYR A 55 -5.93 -3.09 -22.59
CA TYR A 55 -5.28 -3.61 -23.79
C TYR A 55 -4.58 -4.96 -23.54
N ARG A 56 -4.16 -5.19 -22.31
CA ARG A 56 -3.48 -6.42 -21.90
C ARG A 56 -4.46 -7.55 -21.60
N TYR A 57 -5.51 -7.25 -20.83
CA TYR A 57 -6.46 -8.27 -20.35
C TYR A 57 -7.63 -8.47 -21.31
N ASN A 58 -7.88 -7.54 -22.25
CA ASN A 58 -9.04 -7.52 -23.15
C ASN A 58 -10.40 -7.55 -22.43
N GLU A 59 -10.44 -7.00 -21.22
CA GLU A 59 -11.60 -6.93 -20.35
C GLU A 59 -11.88 -5.49 -19.94
N PRO A 60 -13.10 -5.15 -19.50
CA PRO A 60 -13.38 -3.83 -18.94
C PRO A 60 -12.45 -3.52 -17.78
N VAL A 61 -11.86 -2.33 -17.79
CA VAL A 61 -10.93 -1.87 -16.72
C VAL A 61 -11.56 -2.00 -15.34
N TRP A 62 -12.88 -1.76 -15.24
CA TRP A 62 -13.62 -1.90 -13.99
C TRP A 62 -13.58 -3.31 -13.41
N ASP A 63 -13.63 -4.34 -14.25
CA ASP A 63 -13.57 -5.74 -13.81
C ASP A 63 -12.15 -6.10 -13.39
N VAL A 64 -11.14 -5.66 -14.15
CA VAL A 64 -9.71 -5.80 -13.78
C VAL A 64 -9.42 -5.18 -12.41
N ILE A 65 -10.02 -4.02 -12.09
CA ILE A 65 -9.89 -3.35 -10.80
C ILE A 65 -10.60 -4.12 -9.69
N LYS A 66 -11.84 -4.56 -9.94
CA LYS A 66 -12.66 -5.28 -8.94
C LYS A 66 -12.01 -6.54 -8.42
N ASP A 67 -11.34 -7.29 -9.29
CA ASP A 67 -10.70 -8.55 -8.92
C ASP A 67 -9.53 -8.32 -7.95
N ARG A 68 -8.84 -7.18 -8.06
CA ARG A 68 -7.69 -6.83 -7.23
C ARG A 68 -8.03 -6.01 -6.00
N PHE A 69 -9.19 -5.36 -6.00
CA PHE A 69 -9.63 -4.51 -4.91
C PHE A 69 -9.67 -5.22 -3.55
N PRO A 70 -10.22 -6.46 -3.41
CA PRO A 70 -10.26 -7.15 -2.13
C PRO A 70 -8.87 -7.41 -1.54
N ILE A 71 -7.89 -7.74 -2.39
CA ILE A 71 -6.51 -8.03 -1.98
C ILE A 71 -5.84 -6.77 -1.42
N SER A 72 -5.88 -5.67 -2.17
CA SER A 72 -5.30 -4.40 -1.72
C SER A 72 -6.01 -3.85 -0.49
N LEU A 73 -7.34 -3.96 -0.44
CA LEU A 73 -8.14 -3.57 0.72
C LEU A 73 -7.78 -4.38 1.97
N TYR A 74 -7.57 -5.69 1.83
CA TYR A 74 -7.13 -6.55 2.92
C TYR A 74 -5.79 -6.07 3.49
N TYR A 75 -4.74 -5.99 2.67
CA TYR A 75 -3.42 -5.54 3.12
C TYR A 75 -3.47 -4.14 3.72
N GLY A 76 -4.21 -3.24 3.09
CA GLY A 76 -4.38 -1.88 3.56
C GLY A 76 -5.06 -1.80 4.92
N LEU A 77 -6.22 -2.44 5.09
CA LEU A 77 -6.97 -2.42 6.35
C LEU A 77 -6.21 -3.11 7.48
N VAL A 78 -5.59 -4.26 7.21
CA VAL A 78 -4.80 -4.99 8.21
C VAL A 78 -3.59 -4.15 8.63
N THR A 79 -2.84 -3.60 7.68
CA THR A 79 -1.71 -2.72 7.97
C THR A 79 -2.13 -1.51 8.79
N LEU A 80 -3.20 -0.82 8.41
CA LEU A 80 -3.73 0.32 9.14
C LEU A 80 -4.09 -0.06 10.58
N THR A 81 -4.86 -1.13 10.74
CA THR A 81 -5.32 -1.61 12.04
C THR A 81 -4.14 -1.92 12.96
N PHE A 82 -3.18 -2.72 12.50
CA PHE A 82 -2.02 -3.08 13.30
C PHE A 82 -1.10 -1.88 13.57
N THR A 83 -0.92 -0.98 12.60
CA THR A 83 -0.16 0.25 12.81
C THR A 83 -0.71 1.04 14.00
N TYR A 84 -1.99 1.37 14.01
CA TYR A 84 -2.56 2.16 15.11
C TYR A 84 -2.67 1.37 16.41
N LEU A 85 -3.00 0.08 16.35
CA LEU A 85 -3.10 -0.79 17.52
C LEU A 85 -1.77 -0.91 18.28
N ILE A 86 -0.64 -0.89 17.56
CA ILE A 86 0.69 -1.03 18.15
C ILE A 86 1.31 0.34 18.43
N CYS A 87 1.24 1.28 17.48
CA CYS A 87 1.93 2.57 17.61
C CYS A 87 1.33 3.46 18.69
N ILE A 88 0.00 3.44 18.89
CA ILE A 88 -0.64 4.28 19.90
C ILE A 88 -0.20 3.88 21.33
N PRO A 89 -0.32 2.62 21.76
CA PRO A 89 0.17 2.22 23.08
C PRO A 89 1.68 2.43 23.24
N LEU A 90 2.46 2.16 22.19
CA LEU A 90 3.90 2.34 22.21
C LEU A 90 4.27 3.82 22.39
N ALA A 91 3.64 4.74 21.68
CA ALA A 91 3.86 6.17 21.82
C ALA A 91 3.50 6.68 23.23
N ILE A 92 2.41 6.18 23.83
CA ILE A 92 2.02 6.49 25.21
C ILE A 92 3.09 6.01 26.20
N VAL A 93 3.56 4.76 26.07
CA VAL A 93 4.60 4.22 26.94
C VAL A 93 5.90 5.03 26.79
N LYS A 94 6.28 5.40 25.56
CA LYS A 94 7.46 6.21 25.29
C LYS A 94 7.34 7.64 25.85
N ALA A 95 6.16 8.24 25.84
CA ALA A 95 5.93 9.55 26.43
C ALA A 95 5.99 9.50 27.97
N ILE A 96 5.36 8.49 28.61
CA ILE A 96 5.39 8.31 30.05
C ILE A 96 6.82 8.00 30.55
N LYS A 97 7.55 7.18 29.78
CA LYS A 97 8.91 6.75 30.11
C LYS A 97 9.98 7.52 29.29
N HIS A 98 9.73 8.79 29.04
CA HIS A 98 10.63 9.63 28.26
C HIS A 98 12.07 9.64 28.82
N LYS A 99 13.06 9.52 27.94
CA LYS A 99 14.52 9.44 28.27
C LYS A 99 14.93 8.21 29.11
N THR A 100 14.06 7.21 29.27
CA THR A 100 14.46 5.93 29.88
C THR A 100 15.04 4.98 28.84
N VAL A 101 15.63 3.87 29.34
CA VAL A 101 16.14 2.78 28.48
C VAL A 101 15.07 2.26 27.53
N ILE A 102 13.82 2.12 27.98
CA ILE A 102 12.69 1.66 27.13
C ILE A 102 12.44 2.63 25.97
N ASP A 103 12.42 3.92 26.24
CA ASP A 103 12.26 4.93 25.19
C ASP A 103 13.41 4.90 24.18
N ASN A 104 14.64 4.82 24.65
CA ASN A 104 15.84 4.82 23.80
C ASN A 104 15.94 3.54 22.96
N VAL A 105 15.81 2.36 23.57
CA VAL A 105 15.88 1.07 22.86
C VAL A 105 14.78 0.96 21.82
N SER A 106 13.52 1.28 22.19
CA SER A 106 12.43 1.25 21.22
C SER A 106 12.62 2.28 20.09
N SER A 107 13.23 3.45 20.35
CA SER A 107 13.57 4.39 19.29
C SER A 107 14.60 3.82 18.32
N ILE A 108 15.68 3.21 18.84
CA ILE A 108 16.70 2.58 18.00
C ILE A 108 16.08 1.50 17.12
N LEU A 109 15.27 0.60 17.68
CA LEU A 109 14.61 -0.45 16.92
C LEU A 109 13.70 0.10 15.82
N ILE A 110 12.87 1.10 16.15
CA ILE A 110 11.96 1.73 15.20
C ILE A 110 12.74 2.42 14.07
N PHE A 111 13.79 3.19 14.40
CA PHE A 111 14.61 3.88 13.40
C PHE A 111 15.41 2.91 12.55
N THR A 112 15.96 1.85 13.13
CA THR A 112 16.67 0.81 12.36
C THR A 112 15.71 0.14 11.38
N GLY A 113 14.50 -0.21 11.81
CA GLY A 113 13.49 -0.75 10.93
C GLY A 113 13.09 0.22 9.81
N TYR A 114 12.89 1.48 10.14
CA TYR A 114 12.54 2.52 9.17
C TYR A 114 13.65 2.79 8.13
N ALA A 115 14.92 2.66 8.54
CA ALA A 115 16.05 2.88 7.65
C ALA A 115 16.20 1.80 6.56
N ILE A 116 15.62 0.61 6.78
CA ILE A 116 15.65 -0.49 5.81
C ILE A 116 14.46 -0.31 4.85
N PRO A 117 14.70 -0.17 3.53
CA PRO A 117 13.59 -0.13 2.56
C PRO A 117 12.72 -1.39 2.67
N GLY A 118 11.39 -1.23 2.75
CA GLY A 118 10.45 -2.33 2.95
C GLY A 118 10.62 -3.47 1.94
N TYR A 119 10.90 -3.14 0.68
CA TYR A 119 11.15 -4.13 -0.37
C TYR A 119 12.47 -4.91 -0.15
N ALA A 120 13.52 -4.24 0.32
CA ALA A 120 14.79 -4.91 0.62
C ALA A 120 14.64 -5.87 1.82
N LEU A 121 13.91 -5.42 2.85
CA LEU A 121 13.52 -6.29 3.97
C LEU A 121 12.69 -7.47 3.48
N GLY A 122 11.72 -7.24 2.59
CA GLY A 122 10.88 -8.27 2.00
C GLY A 122 11.67 -9.37 1.31
N SER A 123 12.63 -8.99 0.48
CA SER A 123 13.53 -9.94 -0.19
C SER A 123 14.35 -10.77 0.79
N LEU A 124 14.88 -10.15 1.85
CA LEU A 124 15.64 -10.86 2.89
C LEU A 124 14.75 -11.82 3.71
N LEU A 125 13.55 -11.38 4.10
CA LEU A 125 12.60 -12.21 4.83
C LEU A 125 12.14 -13.40 3.99
N LEU A 126 11.82 -13.18 2.72
CA LEU A 126 11.42 -14.23 1.81
C LEU A 126 12.56 -15.25 1.62
N LEU A 127 13.79 -14.80 1.38
CA LEU A 127 14.95 -15.68 1.24
C LEU A 127 15.15 -16.53 2.51
N TYR A 128 15.05 -15.92 3.68
CA TYR A 128 15.33 -16.62 4.93
C TYR A 128 14.18 -17.53 5.36
N PHE A 129 12.94 -17.02 5.43
CA PHE A 129 11.80 -17.76 5.97
C PHE A 129 11.13 -18.69 4.96
N SER A 130 11.11 -18.34 3.68
CA SER A 130 10.42 -19.13 2.66
C SER A 130 11.37 -20.05 1.91
N VAL A 131 12.57 -19.59 1.57
CA VAL A 131 13.52 -20.40 0.78
C VAL A 131 14.42 -21.24 1.69
N HIS A 132 15.00 -20.66 2.75
CA HIS A 132 15.97 -21.36 3.57
C HIS A 132 15.33 -22.22 4.68
N LEU A 133 14.32 -21.68 5.37
CA LEU A 133 13.63 -22.39 6.46
C LEU A 133 12.38 -23.15 5.99
N GLU A 134 11.83 -22.82 4.84
CA GLU A 134 10.57 -23.39 4.30
C GLU A 134 9.37 -23.28 5.26
N TRP A 135 9.37 -22.25 6.13
CA TRP A 135 8.33 -22.07 7.12
C TRP A 135 7.09 -21.34 6.59
N LEU A 136 7.29 -20.45 5.63
CA LEU A 136 6.25 -19.59 5.06
C LEU A 136 6.25 -19.70 3.53
N PRO A 137 5.10 -19.43 2.88
CA PRO A 137 4.99 -19.46 1.42
C PRO A 137 5.92 -18.46 0.74
N MET A 138 6.31 -18.75 -0.49
CA MET A 138 7.18 -17.87 -1.28
C MET A 138 6.42 -16.67 -1.85
N GLY A 139 5.12 -16.76 -2.08
CA GLY A 139 4.31 -15.70 -2.65
C GLY A 139 2.86 -16.08 -2.85
N GLY A 140 2.10 -15.15 -3.45
CA GLY A 140 0.67 -15.26 -3.63
C GLY A 140 -0.14 -14.71 -2.44
N PHE A 141 -1.41 -14.41 -2.69
CA PHE A 141 -2.32 -13.99 -1.63
C PHE A 141 -2.82 -15.17 -0.80
N VAL A 142 -3.03 -16.31 -1.44
CA VAL A 142 -3.44 -17.60 -0.87
C VAL A 142 -2.84 -18.74 -1.69
N SER A 143 -2.84 -19.97 -1.16
CA SER A 143 -2.38 -21.15 -1.89
C SER A 143 -3.34 -21.57 -3.00
N MET A 144 -2.85 -22.30 -4.00
CA MET A 144 -3.67 -22.87 -5.07
C MET A 144 -4.78 -23.82 -4.57
N SER A 145 -4.56 -24.47 -3.42
CA SER A 145 -5.53 -25.36 -2.77
C SER A 145 -6.43 -24.65 -1.76
N PHE A 146 -6.49 -23.31 -1.78
CA PHE A 146 -7.26 -22.53 -0.80
C PHE A 146 -8.73 -22.92 -0.73
N GLU A 147 -9.36 -23.11 -1.89
CA GLU A 147 -10.79 -23.43 -1.95
C GLU A 147 -11.14 -24.80 -1.37
N ASP A 148 -10.21 -25.75 -1.41
CA ASP A 148 -10.38 -27.11 -0.90
C ASP A 148 -10.22 -27.18 0.63
N LYS A 149 -9.73 -26.10 1.27
CA LYS A 149 -9.48 -26.05 2.71
C LYS A 149 -10.76 -25.80 3.49
N ASN A 150 -10.82 -26.37 4.70
CA ASN A 150 -11.86 -26.02 5.66
C ASN A 150 -11.67 -24.58 6.16
N PHE A 151 -12.65 -24.04 6.88
CA PHE A 151 -12.63 -22.65 7.36
C PHE A 151 -11.36 -22.27 8.14
N ILE A 152 -10.91 -23.13 9.06
CA ILE A 152 -9.68 -22.89 9.83
C ILE A 152 -8.46 -22.94 8.91
N GLY A 153 -8.42 -23.89 7.98
CA GLY A 153 -7.36 -24.03 6.99
C GLY A 153 -7.26 -22.78 6.09
N LYS A 154 -8.38 -22.20 5.67
CA LYS A 154 -8.42 -20.95 4.90
C LYS A 154 -7.83 -19.76 5.68
N ILE A 155 -8.17 -19.65 6.97
CA ILE A 155 -7.60 -18.60 7.84
C ILE A 155 -6.10 -18.77 8.02
N LEU A 156 -5.63 -19.97 8.33
CA LEU A 156 -4.20 -20.25 8.50
C LEU A 156 -3.41 -20.03 7.21
N ASP A 157 -3.97 -20.41 6.09
CA ASP A 157 -3.39 -20.19 4.77
C ASP A 157 -3.22 -18.68 4.48
N LEU A 158 -4.29 -17.91 4.67
CA LEU A 158 -4.25 -16.47 4.48
C LEU A 158 -3.23 -15.78 5.42
N ILE A 159 -3.19 -16.19 6.70
CA ILE A 159 -2.22 -15.66 7.65
C ILE A 159 -0.80 -15.99 7.20
N SER A 160 -0.51 -17.24 6.82
CA SER A 160 0.83 -17.66 6.42
C SER A 160 1.36 -16.90 5.20
N HIS A 161 0.51 -16.60 4.21
CA HIS A 161 0.87 -15.80 3.04
C HIS A 161 1.01 -14.30 3.36
N SER A 162 0.32 -13.83 4.41
CA SER A 162 0.27 -12.41 4.76
C SER A 162 1.37 -11.95 5.71
N VAL A 163 1.97 -12.83 6.52
CA VAL A 163 2.91 -12.45 7.60
C VAL A 163 4.08 -11.62 7.06
N LEU A 164 4.79 -12.11 6.05
CA LEU A 164 5.98 -11.42 5.54
C LEU A 164 5.65 -10.11 4.83
N PRO A 165 4.65 -10.06 3.92
CA PRO A 165 4.22 -8.80 3.32
C PRO A 165 3.79 -7.77 4.36
N LEU A 166 2.97 -8.17 5.34
CA LEU A 166 2.49 -7.26 6.40
C LEU A 166 3.63 -6.67 7.23
N ILE A 167 4.67 -7.45 7.58
CA ILE A 167 5.86 -6.92 8.24
C ILE A 167 6.49 -5.79 7.43
N CYS A 168 6.61 -5.97 6.11
CA CYS A 168 7.18 -4.96 5.22
C CYS A 168 6.33 -3.69 5.12
N TYR A 169 5.01 -3.83 5.06
CA TYR A 169 4.09 -2.69 5.07
C TYR A 169 4.10 -1.94 6.41
N LEU A 170 4.14 -2.68 7.52
CA LEU A 170 4.08 -2.11 8.87
C LEU A 170 5.33 -1.33 9.23
N ILE A 171 6.52 -1.82 8.85
CA ILE A 171 7.80 -1.26 9.31
C ILE A 171 7.98 0.19 8.84
N GLY A 172 7.52 0.52 7.63
CA GLY A 172 7.55 1.87 7.08
C GLY A 172 6.66 2.86 7.83
N SER A 173 5.51 2.41 8.34
CA SER A 173 4.53 3.26 9.01
C SER A 173 4.84 3.45 10.49
N PHE A 174 5.50 2.50 11.14
CA PHE A 174 5.70 2.48 12.60
C PHE A 174 6.49 3.68 13.11
N ALA A 175 7.56 4.06 12.44
CA ALA A 175 8.40 5.16 12.87
C ALA A 175 7.63 6.48 12.88
N LEU A 176 7.00 6.80 11.77
CA LEU A 176 6.28 8.07 11.59
C LEU A 176 5.14 8.21 12.60
N VAL A 177 4.25 7.22 12.70
CA VAL A 177 3.08 7.29 13.58
C VAL A 177 3.50 7.32 15.05
N THR A 178 4.43 6.44 15.47
CA THR A 178 4.87 6.37 16.87
C THR A 178 5.55 7.66 17.32
N LEU A 179 6.47 8.20 16.49
CA LEU A 179 7.22 9.39 16.87
C LEU A 179 6.37 10.65 16.78
N LEU A 180 5.52 10.75 15.77
CA LEU A 180 4.59 11.87 15.66
C LEU A 180 3.68 11.94 16.89
N LEU A 181 3.04 10.83 17.27
CA LEU A 181 2.18 10.77 18.44
C LEU A 181 2.95 11.02 19.75
N LYS A 182 4.15 10.43 19.90
CA LYS A 182 4.99 10.66 21.07
C LYS A 182 5.32 12.15 21.20
N ASN A 183 5.75 12.82 20.12
CA ASN A 183 6.12 14.22 20.15
C ASN A 183 4.92 15.11 20.53
N HIS A 184 3.75 14.89 19.91
CA HIS A 184 2.54 15.61 20.28
C HIS A 184 2.10 15.33 21.72
N LEU A 185 2.28 14.11 22.23
CA LEU A 185 2.05 13.82 23.63
C LEU A 185 3.00 14.61 24.54
N MET A 186 4.27 14.70 24.21
CA MET A 186 5.25 15.47 24.98
C MET A 186 4.93 16.96 24.99
N ASP A 187 4.56 17.54 23.84
CA ASP A 187 4.17 18.94 23.72
C ASP A 187 2.94 19.25 24.57
N ASN A 188 1.91 18.41 24.48
CA ASN A 188 0.70 18.55 25.27
C ASN A 188 0.98 18.38 26.77
N LEU A 189 1.87 17.46 27.18
CA LEU A 189 2.24 17.25 28.58
C LEU A 189 2.97 18.46 29.18
N ALA A 190 3.65 19.25 28.37
CA ALA A 190 4.28 20.51 28.79
C ALA A 190 3.31 21.68 28.98
N SER A 191 2.05 21.53 28.53
CA SER A 191 1.04 22.60 28.54
C SER A 191 0.44 22.88 29.91
N ASP A 192 0.02 24.13 30.15
CA ASP A 192 -0.50 24.59 31.45
C ASP A 192 -1.81 23.91 31.87
N TYR A 193 -2.64 23.48 30.93
CA TYR A 193 -3.86 22.75 31.29
C TYR A 193 -3.57 21.37 31.92
N ILE A 194 -2.47 20.73 31.56
CA ILE A 194 -2.00 19.48 32.19
C ILE A 194 -1.47 19.75 33.59
N ARG A 195 -0.66 20.83 33.75
CA ARG A 195 -0.17 21.24 35.08
C ARG A 195 -1.35 21.55 36.02
N THR A 196 -2.37 22.24 35.53
CA THR A 196 -3.59 22.54 36.28
C THR A 196 -4.35 21.25 36.66
N ALA A 197 -4.46 20.27 35.77
CA ALA A 197 -5.09 18.99 36.06
C ALA A 197 -4.36 18.23 37.17
N ILE A 198 -3.02 18.18 37.11
CA ILE A 198 -2.16 17.55 38.12
C ILE A 198 -2.29 18.27 39.46
N ALA A 199 -2.29 19.61 39.48
CA ALA A 199 -2.48 20.43 40.69
C ALA A 199 -3.84 20.17 41.35
N LYS A 200 -4.87 19.80 40.59
CA LYS A 200 -6.20 19.37 41.07
C LYS A 200 -6.23 17.90 41.50
N GLY A 201 -5.11 17.20 41.59
CA GLY A 201 -5.01 15.84 42.11
C GLY A 201 -5.16 14.73 41.05
N VAL A 202 -5.18 15.07 39.75
CA VAL A 202 -5.18 14.05 38.70
C VAL A 202 -3.79 13.41 38.63
N SER A 203 -3.70 12.08 38.66
CA SER A 203 -2.42 11.38 38.54
C SER A 203 -1.79 11.60 37.16
N PHE A 204 -0.45 11.58 37.08
CA PHE A 204 0.27 11.79 35.82
C PHE A 204 -0.21 10.84 34.70
N LYS A 205 -0.39 9.55 35.00
CA LYS A 205 -0.92 8.57 34.04
C LYS A 205 -2.32 8.94 33.51
N GLN A 206 -3.19 9.42 34.41
CA GLN A 206 -4.52 9.88 33.99
C GLN A 206 -4.46 11.17 33.19
N ALA A 207 -3.55 12.09 33.53
CA ALA A 207 -3.32 13.30 32.76
C ALA A 207 -2.87 12.99 31.34
N VAL A 208 -1.97 12.02 31.14
CA VAL A 208 -1.57 11.52 29.82
C VAL A 208 -2.78 10.98 29.06
N ILE A 209 -3.48 9.97 29.62
CA ILE A 209 -4.50 9.21 28.89
C ILE A 209 -5.78 10.04 28.65
N LYS A 210 -6.24 10.80 29.64
CA LYS A 210 -7.53 11.51 29.56
C LYS A 210 -7.43 12.94 28.98
N HIS A 211 -6.31 13.60 29.20
CA HIS A 211 -6.16 15.01 28.84
C HIS A 211 -5.20 15.23 27.67
N ALA A 212 -3.95 14.77 27.75
CA ALA A 212 -2.96 14.97 26.69
C ALA A 212 -3.32 14.18 25.42
N MET A 213 -3.73 12.92 25.55
CA MET A 213 -4.00 12.01 24.43
C MET A 213 -5.07 12.56 23.47
N ARG A 214 -6.14 13.15 24.02
CA ARG A 214 -7.24 13.70 23.21
C ARG A 214 -6.75 14.73 22.19
N ASN A 215 -5.90 15.65 22.60
CA ASN A 215 -5.35 16.68 21.73
C ASN A 215 -4.23 16.13 20.83
N SER A 216 -3.45 15.18 21.34
CA SER A 216 -2.35 14.56 20.58
C SER A 216 -2.82 13.65 19.45
N LEU A 217 -4.06 13.17 19.48
CA LEU A 217 -4.65 12.37 18.41
C LEU A 217 -5.11 13.20 17.20
N ILE A 218 -5.26 14.52 17.34
CA ILE A 218 -5.73 15.36 16.22
C ILE A 218 -4.82 15.27 15.01
N PRO A 219 -3.49 15.45 15.11
CA PRO A 219 -2.57 15.27 13.97
C PRO A 219 -2.58 13.83 13.43
N ILE A 220 -2.76 12.84 14.30
CA ILE A 220 -2.86 11.43 13.89
C ILE A 220 -4.13 11.19 13.07
N ALA A 221 -5.27 11.78 13.44
CA ALA A 221 -6.49 11.70 12.66
C ALA A 221 -6.35 12.36 11.27
N THR A 222 -5.55 13.42 11.17
CA THR A 222 -5.23 14.06 9.87
C THR A 222 -4.39 13.14 8.99
N THR A 223 -3.35 12.50 9.54
CA THR A 223 -2.53 11.54 8.80
C THR A 223 -3.29 10.27 8.43
N PHE A 224 -4.34 9.92 9.18
CA PHE A 224 -5.20 8.78 8.85
C PHE A 224 -5.84 8.91 7.45
N GLY A 225 -6.32 10.10 7.10
CA GLY A 225 -6.86 10.35 5.76
C GLY A 225 -5.85 10.13 4.64
N GLN A 226 -4.58 10.54 4.85
CA GLN A 226 -3.50 10.30 3.90
C GLN A 226 -3.16 8.81 3.80
N ASN A 227 -3.18 8.09 4.92
CA ASN A 227 -2.91 6.65 4.93
C ASN A 227 -3.99 5.83 4.19
N ILE A 228 -5.23 6.28 4.14
CA ILE A 228 -6.29 5.63 3.34
C ILE A 228 -5.93 5.60 1.85
N VAL A 229 -5.37 6.68 1.32
CA VAL A 229 -4.92 6.71 -0.08
C VAL A 229 -3.83 5.68 -0.33
N LEU A 230 -2.86 5.56 0.58
CA LEU A 230 -1.79 4.54 0.49
C LEU A 230 -2.32 3.11 0.57
N ILE A 231 -3.42 2.89 1.32
CA ILE A 231 -4.10 1.59 1.41
C ILE A 231 -4.61 1.15 0.04
N VAL A 232 -5.24 2.06 -0.68
CA VAL A 232 -5.85 1.76 -1.99
C VAL A 232 -4.78 1.63 -3.07
N SER A 233 -3.72 2.46 -3.01
CA SER A 233 -2.66 2.44 -4.04
C SER A 233 -1.73 1.24 -3.97
N GLY A 234 -1.68 0.52 -2.84
CA GLY A 234 -0.77 -0.62 -2.64
C GLY A 234 0.71 -0.22 -2.65
N SER A 235 1.58 -1.23 -2.71
CA SER A 235 3.02 -1.04 -2.89
C SER A 235 3.53 -1.99 -3.96
N PHE A 236 3.74 -1.48 -5.15
CA PHE A 236 4.18 -2.30 -6.28
C PHE A 236 5.47 -3.09 -6.00
N LEU A 237 6.40 -2.54 -5.21
CA LEU A 237 7.66 -3.23 -4.85
C LEU A 237 7.41 -4.43 -3.92
N ILE A 238 6.58 -4.26 -2.89
CA ILE A 238 6.25 -5.34 -1.96
C ILE A 238 5.40 -6.38 -2.69
N GLU A 239 4.39 -5.95 -3.44
CA GLU A 239 3.50 -6.83 -4.20
C GLU A 239 4.27 -7.65 -5.24
N SER A 240 5.26 -7.07 -5.93
CA SER A 240 6.12 -7.80 -6.89
C SER A 240 7.01 -8.85 -6.23
N ILE A 241 7.55 -8.57 -5.03
CA ILE A 241 8.43 -9.50 -4.33
C ILE A 241 7.66 -10.73 -3.83
N PHE A 242 6.45 -10.50 -3.34
CA PHE A 242 5.60 -11.56 -2.78
C PHE A 242 4.56 -12.10 -3.77
N ASP A 243 4.66 -11.75 -5.05
CA ASP A 243 3.73 -12.16 -6.12
C ASP A 243 2.25 -11.95 -5.73
N ILE A 244 1.94 -10.76 -5.20
CA ILE A 244 0.60 -10.38 -4.77
C ILE A 244 -0.05 -9.58 -5.89
N ASP A 245 -1.14 -10.09 -6.48
CA ASP A 245 -1.87 -9.42 -7.55
C ASP A 245 -2.79 -8.31 -7.00
N GLY A 246 -2.16 -7.25 -6.47
CA GLY A 246 -2.82 -6.07 -5.94
C GLY A 246 -2.75 -4.86 -6.88
N PHE A 247 -3.24 -3.71 -6.42
CA PHE A 247 -3.26 -2.47 -7.21
C PHE A 247 -1.88 -1.93 -7.54
N GLY A 248 -0.92 -2.06 -6.63
CA GLY A 248 0.43 -1.59 -6.88
C GLY A 248 1.08 -2.35 -8.03
N LEU A 249 0.96 -3.68 -8.05
CA LEU A 249 1.48 -4.53 -9.12
C LEU A 249 0.71 -4.31 -10.42
N LEU A 250 -0.62 -4.16 -10.35
CA LEU A 250 -1.44 -3.82 -11.52
C LEU A 250 -0.98 -2.51 -12.15
N GLY A 251 -0.79 -1.46 -11.35
CA GLY A 251 -0.35 -0.15 -11.85
C GLY A 251 1.04 -0.21 -12.51
N LEU A 252 1.98 -0.93 -11.88
CA LEU A 252 3.31 -1.13 -12.46
C LEU A 252 3.24 -1.89 -13.80
N SER A 253 2.50 -3.00 -13.83
CA SER A 253 2.33 -3.82 -15.03
C SER A 253 1.68 -3.01 -16.15
N ALA A 254 0.63 -2.26 -15.85
CA ALA A 254 -0.04 -1.41 -16.83
C ALA A 254 0.89 -0.35 -17.43
N ILE A 255 1.79 0.24 -16.63
CA ILE A 255 2.80 1.19 -17.12
C ILE A 255 3.79 0.49 -18.07
N LEU A 256 4.31 -0.68 -17.67
CA LEU A 256 5.29 -1.44 -18.44
C LEU A 256 4.70 -1.95 -19.77
N ASP A 257 3.45 -2.41 -19.74
CA ASP A 257 2.73 -2.91 -20.91
C ASP A 257 2.06 -1.79 -21.74
N ARG A 258 2.15 -0.54 -21.29
CA ARG A 258 1.51 0.63 -21.91
C ARG A 258 -0.01 0.47 -22.03
N ASP A 259 -0.61 -0.15 -21.04
CA ASP A 259 -2.06 -0.29 -20.94
C ASP A 259 -2.68 1.01 -20.40
N TYR A 260 -2.80 1.99 -21.29
CA TYR A 260 -3.24 3.35 -20.93
C TYR A 260 -4.61 3.37 -20.24
N PRO A 261 -5.64 2.59 -20.64
CA PRO A 261 -6.91 2.60 -19.94
C PRO A 261 -6.81 2.22 -18.46
N VAL A 262 -5.92 1.30 -18.11
CA VAL A 262 -5.68 0.88 -16.72
C VAL A 262 -4.83 1.90 -15.97
N VAL A 263 -3.88 2.57 -16.63
CA VAL A 263 -3.00 3.59 -16.01
C VAL A 263 -3.77 4.86 -15.65
N MET A 264 -4.77 5.24 -16.46
CA MET A 264 -5.53 6.49 -16.32
C MET A 264 -6.71 6.38 -15.38
#